data_29be31af475bbd19a3669683f520c76d
#
_entry.id   29be31af475bbd19a3669683f520c76d
#
_cell.length_a   1.000
_cell.length_b   1.000
_cell.length_c   1.000
_cell.angle_alpha   90.00
_cell.angle_beta   90.00
_cell.angle_gamma   90.00
#
_symmetry.space_group_name_H-M   'P 1'
#
loop_
_entity.id
_entity.type
_entity.pdbx_description
1 polymer ?
#
loop_
_entity_poly.entity_id
_entity_poly.type
_entity_poly.pdbx_seq_one_letter_code
_entity_poly.pdbx_strand_id
1 'polypeptide(L)'
;RLTLIQPAIGHRIGESYIRSWQMEPLPIATLAGLTPEDVSLSFYDDRMEPLRYDEPTDAVAIPVETYTARRAYQIASEYRRRGVPVILGGFHPSLMPDEAQRYGDAIVVGEAEGIWSELIDDLRHRTLKTRYHSTRGELSATRVDRRLFAGKRYLPIGLVETGRGCRFPCEFCAIQTFFERTHRSRPVGDIIEELRSLQNRKKIFFFVDDNFAGNLKIGRELLPELAKLGVRWITQMSINAAHDEEFVALMARGGCCGVLIGF
;
A
#
# COMPACT_ATOMS: atom_id res chain seq x y z
N ARG A 1 4.15 -19.12 -10.60
CA ARG A 1 4.67 -17.75 -10.75
C ARG A 1 3.53 -16.74 -10.66
N LEU A 2 3.68 -15.71 -9.85
CA LEU A 2 2.72 -14.63 -9.69
C LEU A 2 3.32 -13.30 -10.16
N THR A 3 2.61 -12.56 -11.00
CA THR A 3 3.03 -11.23 -11.43
C THR A 3 2.25 -10.16 -10.66
N LEU A 4 2.95 -9.29 -9.96
CA LEU A 4 2.39 -8.12 -9.30
C LEU A 4 2.49 -6.92 -10.24
N ILE A 5 1.44 -6.11 -10.36
CA ILE A 5 1.45 -4.95 -11.25
C ILE A 5 0.96 -3.71 -10.49
N GLN A 6 1.80 -2.67 -10.46
CA GLN A 6 1.38 -1.34 -10.02
C GLN A 6 0.83 -0.58 -11.23
N PRO A 7 -0.48 -0.33 -11.32
CA PRO A 7 -1.06 0.37 -12.45
C PRO A 7 -0.72 1.87 -12.43
N ALA A 8 -0.53 2.45 -13.59
CA ALA A 8 -0.46 3.89 -13.77
C ALA A 8 -1.87 4.54 -13.69
N ILE A 9 -1.91 5.86 -13.57
CA ILE A 9 -3.18 6.60 -13.76
C ILE A 9 -3.68 6.43 -15.20
N GLY A 10 -2.78 6.13 -16.10
CA GLY A 10 -3.01 6.00 -17.53
C GLY A 10 -2.27 7.07 -18.33
N HIS A 11 -2.35 6.96 -19.61
CA HIS A 11 -1.86 7.98 -20.55
C HIS A 11 -2.88 8.16 -21.68
N ARG A 12 -2.85 9.32 -22.33
CA ARG A 12 -3.58 9.50 -23.58
C ARG A 12 -2.78 8.89 -24.72
N ILE A 13 -3.48 8.45 -25.76
CA ILE A 13 -2.82 7.89 -26.96
C ILE A 13 -1.85 8.96 -27.52
N GLY A 14 -0.58 8.55 -27.68
CA GLY A 14 0.49 9.44 -28.20
C GLY A 14 1.17 10.33 -27.16
N GLU A 15 0.76 10.27 -25.89
CA GLU A 15 1.39 11.04 -24.80
C GLU A 15 2.23 10.11 -23.90
N SER A 16 3.26 10.68 -23.25
CA SER A 16 4.02 9.97 -22.23
C SER A 16 3.18 9.72 -20.98
N TYR A 17 3.52 8.69 -20.20
CA TYR A 17 2.89 8.46 -18.90
C TYR A 17 2.91 9.70 -18.01
N ILE A 18 1.81 9.92 -17.29
CA ILE A 18 1.78 10.90 -16.21
C ILE A 18 2.77 10.42 -15.14
N ARG A 19 3.87 11.13 -15.02
CA ARG A 19 4.91 10.84 -14.01
C ARG A 19 4.43 11.34 -12.65
N SER A 20 3.65 10.53 -11.95
CA SER A 20 3.21 10.82 -10.60
C SER A 20 3.82 9.82 -9.61
N TRP A 21 4.17 10.32 -8.42
CA TRP A 21 4.47 9.46 -7.26
C TRP A 21 5.44 8.30 -7.54
N GLN A 22 6.62 8.59 -8.10
CA GLN A 22 7.65 7.58 -8.38
C GLN A 22 8.35 7.10 -7.10
N MET A 23 7.57 6.77 -6.08
CA MET A 23 8.01 6.09 -4.87
C MET A 23 7.70 4.60 -4.97
N GLU A 24 8.45 3.80 -4.21
CA GLU A 24 8.21 2.35 -4.11
C GLU A 24 6.77 2.08 -3.66
N PRO A 25 5.96 1.32 -4.43
CA PRO A 25 4.56 1.09 -4.07
C PRO A 25 4.44 0.15 -2.87
N LEU A 26 4.04 0.69 -1.72
CA LEU A 26 3.92 -0.07 -0.47
C LEU A 26 2.96 -1.26 -0.57
N PRO A 27 1.80 -1.17 -1.26
CA PRO A 27 0.93 -2.34 -1.44
C PRO A 27 1.62 -3.52 -2.14
N ILE A 28 2.47 -3.25 -3.14
CA ILE A 28 3.26 -4.29 -3.82
C ILE A 28 4.27 -4.92 -2.87
N ALA A 29 4.97 -4.10 -2.08
CA ALA A 29 5.93 -4.60 -1.09
C ALA A 29 5.24 -5.45 0.00
N THR A 30 4.03 -5.08 0.41
CA THR A 30 3.20 -5.85 1.34
C THR A 30 2.80 -7.19 0.73
N LEU A 31 2.24 -7.21 -0.48
CA LEU A 31 1.88 -8.45 -1.17
C LEU A 31 3.11 -9.37 -1.35
N ALA A 32 4.26 -8.80 -1.70
CA ALA A 32 5.50 -9.57 -1.82
C ALA A 32 5.93 -10.20 -0.49
N GLY A 33 5.83 -9.45 0.61
CA GLY A 33 6.16 -9.95 1.94
C GLY A 33 5.20 -10.99 2.50
N LEU A 34 3.95 -10.99 2.03
CA LEU A 34 2.92 -11.98 2.39
C LEU A 34 2.96 -13.23 1.50
N THR A 35 3.61 -13.15 0.34
CA THR A 35 3.66 -14.26 -0.61
C THR A 35 4.66 -15.32 -0.15
N PRO A 36 4.28 -16.61 -0.11
CA PRO A 36 5.19 -17.70 0.28
C PRO A 36 6.44 -17.76 -0.60
N GLU A 37 7.57 -18.18 -0.02
CA GLU A 37 8.88 -18.18 -0.69
C GLU A 37 8.98 -19.14 -1.89
N ASP A 38 8.14 -20.16 -1.94
CA ASP A 38 8.04 -21.09 -3.07
C ASP A 38 7.29 -20.53 -4.28
N VAL A 39 6.66 -19.35 -4.14
CA VAL A 39 6.00 -18.63 -5.24
C VAL A 39 6.98 -17.64 -5.86
N SER A 40 7.37 -17.91 -7.10
CA SER A 40 8.21 -16.98 -7.87
C SER A 40 7.44 -15.71 -8.21
N LEU A 41 7.94 -14.55 -7.77
CA LEU A 41 7.36 -13.23 -8.02
C LEU A 41 8.02 -12.51 -9.20
N SER A 42 7.19 -11.88 -10.02
CA SER A 42 7.59 -10.84 -10.98
C SER A 42 6.87 -9.55 -10.68
N PHE A 43 7.46 -8.42 -11.02
CA PHE A 43 6.86 -7.13 -10.76
C PHE A 43 7.04 -6.15 -11.90
N TYR A 44 5.95 -5.50 -12.31
CA TYR A 44 5.93 -4.41 -13.27
C TYR A 44 5.32 -3.15 -12.65
N ASP A 45 6.02 -2.05 -12.82
CA ASP A 45 5.49 -0.72 -12.50
C ASP A 45 5.08 -0.02 -13.80
N ASP A 46 3.79 -0.06 -14.11
CA ASP A 46 3.21 0.53 -15.33
C ASP A 46 3.40 2.06 -15.40
N ARG A 47 3.81 2.70 -14.29
CA ARG A 47 4.19 4.13 -14.27
C ARG A 47 5.55 4.39 -14.89
N MET A 48 6.40 3.38 -15.01
CA MET A 48 7.82 3.50 -15.31
C MET A 48 8.30 2.65 -16.47
N GLU A 49 7.60 1.55 -16.78
CA GLU A 49 8.01 0.57 -17.76
C GLU A 49 6.82 -0.05 -18.51
N PRO A 50 7.00 -0.49 -19.76
CA PRO A 50 5.95 -1.20 -20.49
C PRO A 50 5.69 -2.58 -19.88
N LEU A 51 4.43 -2.98 -19.86
CA LEU A 51 4.04 -4.32 -19.43
C LEU A 51 4.37 -5.36 -20.51
N ARG A 52 4.92 -6.51 -20.10
CA ARG A 52 5.22 -7.63 -20.98
C ARG A 52 4.16 -8.72 -20.82
N TYR A 53 3.11 -8.62 -21.60
CA TYR A 53 1.99 -9.55 -21.54
C TYR A 53 2.30 -10.96 -22.07
N ASP A 54 3.44 -11.13 -22.73
CA ASP A 54 3.93 -12.38 -23.30
C ASP A 54 4.78 -13.20 -22.32
N GLU A 55 5.20 -12.62 -21.22
CA GLU A 55 5.94 -13.34 -20.17
C GLU A 55 5.04 -14.36 -19.45
N PRO A 56 5.50 -15.61 -19.29
CA PRO A 56 4.74 -16.64 -18.58
C PRO A 56 4.44 -16.24 -17.14
N THR A 57 3.17 -16.34 -16.74
CA THR A 57 2.71 -16.15 -15.36
C THR A 57 1.45 -16.99 -15.14
N ASP A 58 1.28 -17.53 -13.92
CA ASP A 58 0.12 -18.35 -13.56
C ASP A 58 -1.05 -17.49 -13.07
N ALA A 59 -0.77 -16.29 -12.57
CA ALA A 59 -1.77 -15.32 -12.16
C ALA A 59 -1.17 -13.91 -12.10
N VAL A 60 -2.05 -12.89 -12.10
CA VAL A 60 -1.68 -11.48 -11.94
C VAL A 60 -2.46 -10.88 -10.78
N ALA A 61 -1.79 -10.10 -9.92
CA ALA A 61 -2.43 -9.34 -8.86
C ALA A 61 -2.16 -7.83 -9.01
N ILE A 62 -3.23 -7.04 -8.91
CA ILE A 62 -3.20 -5.61 -9.17
C ILE A 62 -3.86 -4.87 -7.99
N PRO A 63 -3.12 -4.10 -7.18
CA PRO A 63 -3.70 -3.16 -6.25
C PRO A 63 -4.30 -1.97 -6.99
N VAL A 64 -5.55 -1.65 -6.72
CA VAL A 64 -6.32 -0.66 -7.49
C VAL A 64 -6.82 0.45 -6.58
N GLU A 65 -6.39 1.66 -6.89
CA GLU A 65 -6.95 2.89 -6.37
C GLU A 65 -8.02 3.44 -7.34
N THR A 66 -8.94 4.27 -6.87
CA THR A 66 -10.01 4.78 -7.72
C THR A 66 -9.48 5.50 -8.97
N TYR A 67 -8.42 6.27 -8.83
CA TYR A 67 -7.81 7.00 -9.94
C TYR A 67 -6.99 6.12 -10.90
N THR A 68 -6.66 4.88 -10.53
CA THR A 68 -5.98 3.90 -11.40
C THR A 68 -6.93 2.84 -11.96
N ALA A 69 -8.20 2.80 -11.52
CA ALA A 69 -9.14 1.72 -11.83
C ALA A 69 -9.31 1.48 -13.33
N ARG A 70 -9.48 2.54 -14.12
CA ARG A 70 -9.61 2.42 -15.58
C ARG A 70 -8.42 1.70 -16.20
N ARG A 71 -7.19 2.06 -15.79
CA ARG A 71 -5.98 1.43 -16.31
C ARG A 71 -5.83 0.00 -15.82
N ALA A 72 -6.11 -0.24 -14.56
CA ALA A 72 -6.10 -1.59 -13.98
C ALA A 72 -7.06 -2.52 -14.73
N TYR A 73 -8.26 -2.07 -15.10
CA TYR A 73 -9.24 -2.85 -15.86
C TYR A 73 -8.77 -3.14 -17.28
N GLN A 74 -8.08 -2.22 -17.94
CA GLN A 74 -7.47 -2.46 -19.26
C GLN A 74 -6.40 -3.56 -19.16
N ILE A 75 -5.54 -3.49 -18.16
CA ILE A 75 -4.50 -4.49 -17.88
C ILE A 75 -5.14 -5.85 -17.59
N ALA A 76 -6.12 -5.87 -16.70
CA ALA A 76 -6.85 -7.07 -16.32
C ALA A 76 -7.52 -7.74 -17.54
N SER A 77 -8.20 -6.96 -18.38
CA SER A 77 -8.87 -7.46 -19.59
C SER A 77 -7.90 -8.12 -20.56
N GLU A 78 -6.68 -7.57 -20.70
CA GLU A 78 -5.66 -8.14 -21.59
C GLU A 78 -5.12 -9.48 -21.06
N TYR A 79 -4.83 -9.59 -19.74
CA TYR A 79 -4.41 -10.85 -19.15
C TYR A 79 -5.51 -11.92 -19.21
N ARG A 80 -6.76 -11.57 -18.91
CA ARG A 80 -7.90 -12.48 -18.99
C ARG A 80 -8.14 -12.98 -20.41
N ARG A 81 -7.98 -12.10 -21.42
CA ARG A 81 -8.05 -12.51 -22.84
C ARG A 81 -6.98 -13.55 -23.20
N ARG A 82 -5.88 -13.58 -22.46
CA ARG A 82 -4.79 -14.56 -22.61
C ARG A 82 -4.99 -15.81 -21.75
N GLY A 83 -6.08 -15.90 -21.02
CA GLY A 83 -6.38 -17.02 -20.12
C GLY A 83 -5.63 -16.99 -18.80
N VAL A 84 -5.04 -15.83 -18.41
CA VAL A 84 -4.34 -15.65 -17.14
C VAL A 84 -5.31 -15.08 -16.11
N PRO A 85 -5.53 -15.74 -14.96
CA PRO A 85 -6.38 -15.25 -13.90
C PRO A 85 -5.89 -13.94 -13.32
N VAL A 86 -6.82 -13.00 -13.04
CA VAL A 86 -6.52 -11.69 -12.50
C VAL A 86 -7.20 -11.47 -11.15
N ILE A 87 -6.40 -11.10 -10.16
CA ILE A 87 -6.83 -10.73 -8.81
C ILE A 87 -6.78 -9.20 -8.69
N LEU A 88 -7.90 -8.58 -8.30
CA LEU A 88 -7.98 -7.14 -8.03
C LEU A 88 -8.21 -6.93 -6.54
N GLY A 89 -7.43 -6.06 -5.91
CA GLY A 89 -7.57 -5.69 -4.51
C GLY A 89 -7.26 -4.20 -4.29
N GLY A 90 -7.29 -3.75 -3.04
CA GLY A 90 -7.05 -2.37 -2.66
C GLY A 90 -8.32 -1.56 -2.45
N PHE A 91 -8.19 -0.23 -2.39
CA PHE A 91 -9.28 0.67 -2.04
C PHE A 91 -10.48 0.56 -2.98
N HIS A 92 -10.23 0.67 -4.29
CA HIS A 92 -11.33 0.71 -5.25
C HIS A 92 -12.13 -0.58 -5.31
N PRO A 93 -11.53 -1.79 -5.43
CA PRO A 93 -12.29 -3.03 -5.38
C PRO A 93 -13.03 -3.27 -4.06
N SER A 94 -12.53 -2.72 -2.96
CA SER A 94 -13.19 -2.82 -1.66
C SER A 94 -14.42 -1.91 -1.55
N LEU A 95 -14.37 -0.72 -2.14
CA LEU A 95 -15.49 0.23 -2.14
C LEU A 95 -16.50 -0.04 -3.26
N MET A 96 -16.05 -0.60 -4.39
CA MET A 96 -16.84 -0.87 -5.60
C MET A 96 -16.67 -2.33 -6.07
N PRO A 97 -16.96 -3.32 -5.21
CA PRO A 97 -16.65 -4.71 -5.51
C PRO A 97 -17.42 -5.27 -6.72
N ASP A 98 -18.66 -4.85 -6.92
CA ASP A 98 -19.49 -5.34 -8.04
C ASP A 98 -19.03 -4.79 -9.39
N GLU A 99 -18.47 -3.58 -9.41
CA GLU A 99 -17.83 -3.03 -10.60
C GLU A 99 -16.54 -3.78 -10.90
N ALA A 100 -15.64 -3.89 -9.90
CA ALA A 100 -14.35 -4.55 -10.06
C ALA A 100 -14.47 -6.02 -10.47
N GLN A 101 -15.51 -6.72 -9.97
CA GLN A 101 -15.78 -8.13 -10.30
C GLN A 101 -15.99 -8.40 -11.80
N ARG A 102 -16.40 -7.40 -12.56
CA ARG A 102 -16.56 -7.53 -14.03
C ARG A 102 -15.21 -7.71 -14.74
N TYR A 103 -14.14 -7.23 -14.11
CA TYR A 103 -12.80 -7.16 -14.71
C TYR A 103 -11.80 -8.13 -14.08
N GLY A 104 -12.03 -8.59 -12.85
CA GLY A 104 -11.18 -9.57 -12.16
C GLY A 104 -11.82 -10.95 -12.07
N ASP A 105 -11.01 -11.99 -12.04
CA ASP A 105 -11.47 -13.36 -11.75
C ASP A 105 -11.66 -13.55 -10.25
N ALA A 106 -10.88 -12.84 -9.44
CA ALA A 106 -11.06 -12.74 -8.00
C ALA A 106 -10.93 -11.29 -7.52
N ILE A 107 -11.77 -10.93 -6.54
CA ILE A 107 -11.74 -9.61 -5.89
C ILE A 107 -11.43 -9.81 -4.42
N VAL A 108 -10.44 -9.05 -3.91
CA VAL A 108 -10.15 -8.95 -2.47
C VAL A 108 -10.80 -7.69 -1.92
N VAL A 109 -11.76 -7.87 -1.04
CA VAL A 109 -12.45 -6.80 -0.30
C VAL A 109 -11.81 -6.67 1.07
N GLY A 110 -11.24 -5.51 1.37
CA GLY A 110 -10.49 -5.24 2.59
C GLY A 110 -8.99 -5.43 2.43
N GLU A 111 -8.32 -5.76 3.51
CA GLU A 111 -6.86 -5.84 3.59
C GLU A 111 -6.36 -7.24 3.16
N ALA A 112 -5.23 -7.30 2.47
CA ALA A 112 -4.69 -8.57 1.98
C ALA A 112 -4.15 -9.48 3.09
N GLU A 113 -3.67 -8.91 4.18
CA GLU A 113 -2.96 -9.63 5.25
C GLU A 113 -3.74 -10.80 5.82
N GLY A 114 -5.05 -10.66 5.97
CA GLY A 114 -5.91 -11.70 6.55
C GLY A 114 -6.36 -12.79 5.59
N ILE A 115 -6.10 -12.65 4.27
CA ILE A 115 -6.69 -13.53 3.25
C ILE A 115 -5.71 -13.99 2.17
N TRP A 116 -4.52 -13.38 2.10
CA TRP A 116 -3.59 -13.62 1.01
C TRP A 116 -3.10 -15.07 0.93
N SER A 117 -2.83 -15.68 2.08
CA SER A 117 -2.39 -17.10 2.14
C SER A 117 -3.45 -18.04 1.59
N GLU A 118 -4.73 -17.86 1.99
CA GLU A 118 -5.85 -18.65 1.48
C GLU A 118 -6.01 -18.48 -0.04
N LEU A 119 -5.91 -17.23 -0.53
CA LEU A 119 -6.01 -16.95 -1.96
C LEU A 119 -4.89 -17.62 -2.76
N ILE A 120 -3.65 -17.61 -2.27
CA ILE A 120 -2.53 -18.31 -2.92
C ILE A 120 -2.74 -19.82 -2.93
N ASP A 121 -3.29 -20.40 -1.87
CA ASP A 121 -3.60 -21.83 -1.81
C ASP A 121 -4.75 -22.20 -2.77
N ASP A 122 -5.78 -21.37 -2.85
CA ASP A 122 -6.86 -21.54 -3.83
C ASP A 122 -6.35 -21.45 -5.28
N LEU A 123 -5.41 -20.55 -5.57
CA LEU A 123 -4.74 -20.48 -6.88
C LEU A 123 -3.99 -21.79 -7.21
N ARG A 124 -3.24 -22.34 -6.24
CA ARG A 124 -2.52 -23.62 -6.42
C ARG A 124 -3.45 -24.78 -6.75
N HIS A 125 -4.59 -24.82 -6.10
CA HIS A 125 -5.59 -25.87 -6.28
C HIS A 125 -6.58 -25.62 -7.42
N ARG A 126 -6.50 -24.45 -8.09
CA ARG A 126 -7.46 -24.01 -9.13
C ARG A 126 -8.89 -23.88 -8.61
N THR A 127 -9.03 -23.48 -7.37
CA THR A 127 -10.31 -23.27 -6.66
C THR A 127 -10.55 -21.80 -6.33
N LEU A 128 -9.98 -20.91 -7.14
CA LEU A 128 -10.05 -19.46 -6.92
C LEU A 128 -11.51 -19.01 -6.80
N LYS A 129 -11.83 -18.37 -5.68
CA LYS A 129 -13.14 -17.78 -5.42
C LYS A 129 -13.27 -16.46 -6.17
N THR A 130 -14.46 -16.11 -6.58
CA THR A 130 -14.71 -14.83 -7.24
C THR A 130 -14.56 -13.64 -6.32
N ARG A 131 -14.74 -13.84 -4.98
CA ARG A 131 -14.64 -12.78 -3.99
C ARG A 131 -14.11 -13.32 -2.66
N TYR A 132 -13.13 -12.60 -2.12
CA TYR A 132 -12.54 -12.83 -0.80
C TYR A 132 -12.85 -11.64 0.10
N HIS A 133 -13.32 -11.89 1.30
CA HIS A 133 -13.57 -10.87 2.31
C HIS A 133 -12.56 -11.02 3.43
N SER A 134 -11.71 -10.03 3.59
CA SER A 134 -10.72 -10.04 4.65
C SER A 134 -11.29 -9.51 5.95
N THR A 135 -11.00 -10.21 7.03
CA THR A 135 -11.16 -9.67 8.38
C THR A 135 -9.96 -8.82 8.72
N ARG A 136 -10.18 -7.69 9.40
CA ARG A 136 -9.08 -6.82 9.84
C ARG A 136 -8.25 -7.54 10.91
N GLY A 137 -6.99 -7.80 10.57
CA GLY A 137 -6.02 -8.38 11.48
C GLY A 137 -5.21 -7.33 12.24
N GLU A 138 -4.32 -7.79 13.10
CA GLU A 138 -3.30 -6.95 13.71
C GLU A 138 -2.23 -6.57 12.68
N LEU A 139 -1.73 -5.32 12.73
CA LEU A 139 -0.71 -4.82 11.81
C LEU A 139 0.70 -5.37 12.12
N SER A 140 0.89 -6.06 13.24
CA SER A 140 2.12 -6.77 13.59
C SER A 140 2.46 -7.91 12.63
N ALA A 141 1.46 -8.45 11.90
CA ALA A 141 1.67 -9.48 10.89
C ALA A 141 2.10 -8.91 9.52
N THR A 142 2.09 -7.58 9.34
CA THR A 142 2.44 -6.95 8.07
C THR A 142 3.93 -7.08 7.80
N ARG A 143 4.28 -7.90 6.81
CA ARG A 143 5.65 -8.02 6.30
C ARG A 143 5.79 -7.21 5.02
N VAL A 144 6.91 -6.50 4.88
CA VAL A 144 7.18 -5.67 3.70
C VAL A 144 8.46 -6.18 3.04
N ASP A 145 8.35 -6.68 1.81
CA ASP A 145 9.50 -7.10 1.01
C ASP A 145 9.71 -6.15 -0.17
N ARG A 146 10.82 -5.42 -0.14
CA ARG A 146 11.18 -4.43 -1.15
C ARG A 146 12.21 -4.93 -2.17
N ARG A 147 12.55 -6.23 -2.15
CA ARG A 147 13.53 -6.83 -3.09
C ARG A 147 13.10 -6.69 -4.54
N LEU A 148 11.79 -6.68 -4.81
CA LEU A 148 11.22 -6.50 -6.15
C LEU A 148 11.53 -5.12 -6.77
N PHE A 149 11.96 -4.15 -5.97
CA PHE A 149 12.28 -2.79 -6.44
C PHE A 149 13.75 -2.62 -6.83
N ALA A 150 14.56 -3.65 -6.67
CA ALA A 150 15.98 -3.61 -7.04
C ALA A 150 16.14 -3.29 -8.53
N GLY A 151 17.02 -2.34 -8.84
CA GLY A 151 17.30 -1.90 -10.23
C GLY A 151 16.29 -0.89 -10.79
N LYS A 152 15.17 -0.62 -10.13
CA LYS A 152 14.20 0.40 -10.56
C LYS A 152 14.56 1.79 -10.01
N ARG A 153 14.25 2.84 -10.79
CA ARG A 153 14.65 4.23 -10.45
C ARG A 153 13.57 4.98 -9.68
N TYR A 154 13.36 4.57 -8.44
CA TYR A 154 12.48 5.30 -7.53
C TYR A 154 13.16 6.49 -6.87
N LEU A 155 12.35 7.47 -6.44
CA LEU A 155 12.82 8.56 -5.59
C LEU A 155 13.40 8.01 -4.27
N PRO A 156 14.41 8.66 -3.68
CA PRO A 156 15.01 8.22 -2.43
C PRO A 156 14.12 8.57 -1.21
N ILE A 157 12.81 8.38 -1.35
CA ILE A 157 11.80 8.57 -0.32
C ILE A 157 11.32 7.18 0.13
N GLY A 158 11.40 6.90 1.42
CA GLY A 158 10.88 5.66 2.01
C GLY A 158 9.43 5.85 2.41
N LEU A 159 8.51 5.07 1.86
CA LEU A 159 7.15 4.99 2.36
C LEU A 159 7.11 4.00 3.51
N VAL A 160 6.65 4.44 4.68
CA VAL A 160 6.48 3.59 5.87
C VAL A 160 5.12 3.88 6.47
N GLU A 161 4.44 2.85 6.89
CA GLU A 161 3.16 2.94 7.57
C GLU A 161 3.38 2.73 9.07
N THR A 162 2.83 3.62 9.92
CA THR A 162 2.86 3.45 11.38
C THR A 162 1.51 3.02 11.93
N GLY A 163 0.45 3.28 11.17
CA GLY A 163 -0.91 2.87 11.50
C GLY A 163 -1.86 3.05 10.33
N ARG A 164 -3.02 2.43 10.41
CA ARG A 164 -4.10 2.48 9.41
C ARG A 164 -5.39 2.95 9.99
N GLY A 165 -6.13 3.70 9.17
CA GLY A 165 -7.46 4.18 9.48
C GLY A 165 -7.48 5.50 10.23
N CYS A 166 -8.67 5.99 10.43
CA CYS A 166 -8.94 7.25 11.10
C CYS A 166 -10.29 7.18 11.82
N ARG A 167 -10.35 7.69 13.05
CA ARG A 167 -11.59 7.68 13.86
C ARG A 167 -12.53 8.84 13.54
N PHE A 168 -12.07 9.83 12.78
CA PHE A 168 -12.89 11.00 12.45
C PHE A 168 -13.97 10.65 11.42
N PRO A 169 -15.21 11.09 11.63
CA PRO A 169 -16.33 10.81 10.75
C PRO A 169 -16.49 11.87 9.64
N CYS A 170 -15.43 12.21 8.93
CA CYS A 170 -15.48 13.20 7.85
C CYS A 170 -16.32 12.66 6.68
N GLU A 171 -17.45 13.30 6.37
CA GLU A 171 -18.45 12.82 5.40
C GLU A 171 -17.89 12.59 3.98
N PHE A 172 -16.90 13.36 3.58
CA PHE A 172 -16.26 13.26 2.26
C PHE A 172 -15.16 12.19 2.19
N CYS A 173 -14.74 11.62 3.33
CA CYS A 173 -13.51 10.81 3.40
C CYS A 173 -13.81 9.31 3.24
N ALA A 174 -13.22 8.68 2.21
CA ALA A 174 -13.37 7.24 1.98
C ALA A 174 -12.71 6.38 3.08
N ILE A 175 -11.73 6.92 3.82
CA ILE A 175 -11.01 6.23 4.89
C ILE A 175 -11.97 5.77 6.00
N GLN A 176 -12.93 6.63 6.39
CA GLN A 176 -13.90 6.25 7.41
C GLN A 176 -14.81 5.09 6.97
N THR A 177 -15.13 5.01 5.68
CA THR A 177 -15.94 3.92 5.11
C THR A 177 -15.12 2.65 5.02
N PHE A 178 -13.89 2.74 4.50
CA PHE A 178 -13.02 1.58 4.34
C PHE A 178 -12.60 0.97 5.68
N PHE A 179 -12.19 1.79 6.67
CA PHE A 179 -11.72 1.32 7.98
C PHE A 179 -12.79 1.38 9.08
N GLU A 180 -14.08 1.70 8.75
CA GLU A 180 -15.21 1.74 9.68
C GLU A 180 -14.91 2.55 10.95
N ARG A 181 -14.28 3.72 10.79
CA ARG A 181 -13.88 4.64 11.87
C ARG A 181 -12.97 3.98 12.92
N THR A 182 -12.18 3.02 12.52
CA THR A 182 -11.17 2.41 13.38
C THR A 182 -9.79 2.98 13.09
N HIS A 183 -8.90 2.90 14.05
CA HIS A 183 -7.47 3.15 13.88
C HIS A 183 -6.69 2.05 14.57
N ARG A 184 -5.71 1.49 13.87
CA ARG A 184 -4.79 0.47 14.39
C ARG A 184 -3.37 0.93 14.16
N SER A 185 -2.50 0.70 15.13
CA SER A 185 -1.09 1.07 15.06
C SER A 185 -0.22 -0.17 14.96
N ARG A 186 0.89 -0.05 14.25
CA ARG A 186 1.95 -1.06 14.26
C ARG A 186 2.75 -0.97 15.57
N PRO A 187 3.36 -2.08 16.03
CA PRO A 187 4.32 -2.03 17.12
C PRO A 187 5.49 -1.10 16.81
N VAL A 188 5.88 -0.28 17.78
CA VAL A 188 6.99 0.69 17.60
C VAL A 188 8.28 0.00 17.19
N GLY A 189 8.58 -1.18 17.77
CA GLY A 189 9.76 -1.96 17.42
C GLY A 189 9.85 -2.29 15.93
N ASP A 190 8.73 -2.74 15.34
CA ASP A 190 8.66 -3.14 13.92
C ASP A 190 8.87 -1.94 12.99
N ILE A 191 8.31 -0.78 13.36
CA ILE A 191 8.50 0.48 12.61
C ILE A 191 9.98 0.88 12.61
N ILE A 192 10.62 0.83 13.77
CA ILE A 192 12.03 1.21 13.93
C ILE A 192 12.95 0.23 13.18
N GLU A 193 12.65 -1.06 13.20
CA GLU A 193 13.41 -2.06 12.46
C GLU A 193 13.31 -1.82 10.95
N GLU A 194 12.12 -1.57 10.43
CA GLU A 194 11.92 -1.22 9.02
C GLU A 194 12.70 0.05 8.65
N LEU A 195 12.62 1.11 9.44
CA LEU A 195 13.36 2.35 9.19
C LEU A 195 14.88 2.13 9.17
N ARG A 196 15.43 1.34 10.11
CA ARG A 196 16.85 0.98 10.14
C ARG A 196 17.29 0.26 8.87
N SER A 197 16.45 -0.63 8.35
CA SER A 197 16.75 -1.37 7.11
C SER A 197 16.80 -0.45 5.88
N LEU A 198 16.14 0.69 5.92
CA LEU A 198 15.98 1.62 4.81
C LEU A 198 16.87 2.86 4.88
N GLN A 199 17.33 3.28 6.06
CA GLN A 199 17.99 4.58 6.29
C GLN A 199 19.24 4.82 5.42
N ASN A 200 19.96 3.78 5.04
CA ASN A 200 21.14 3.90 4.17
C ASN A 200 20.78 4.14 2.69
N ARG A 201 19.54 3.88 2.30
CA ARG A 201 19.05 4.00 0.91
C ARG A 201 18.05 5.13 0.71
N LYS A 202 17.41 5.59 1.78
CA LYS A 202 16.36 6.62 1.75
C LYS A 202 16.83 7.89 2.48
N LYS A 203 16.58 9.04 1.87
CA LYS A 203 16.99 10.36 2.42
C LYS A 203 15.93 10.99 3.32
N ILE A 204 14.68 10.64 3.06
CA ILE A 204 13.51 11.12 3.79
C ILE A 204 12.46 10.01 3.81
N PHE A 205 11.66 9.98 4.87
CA PHE A 205 10.54 9.06 4.98
C PHE A 205 9.22 9.81 4.86
N PHE A 206 8.25 9.17 4.24
CA PHE A 206 6.87 9.60 4.29
C PHE A 206 6.08 8.54 5.06
N PHE A 207 5.60 8.92 6.24
CA PHE A 207 4.66 8.09 6.98
C PHE A 207 3.30 8.25 6.33
N VAL A 208 2.87 7.17 5.64
CA VAL A 208 1.67 7.17 4.78
C VAL A 208 0.39 6.88 5.54
N ASP A 209 0.38 7.14 6.83
CA ASP A 209 -0.77 6.96 7.70
C ASP A 209 -1.94 7.84 7.24
N ASP A 210 -3.16 7.37 7.38
CA ASP A 210 -4.36 8.19 7.14
C ASP A 210 -4.47 9.34 8.15
N ASN A 211 -3.96 9.14 9.36
CA ASN A 211 -3.83 10.14 10.41
C ASN A 211 -2.74 9.71 11.40
N PHE A 212 -1.53 10.25 11.27
CA PHE A 212 -0.40 9.94 12.16
C PHE A 212 -0.73 10.17 13.65
N ALA A 213 -1.54 11.16 13.94
CA ALA A 213 -1.99 11.47 15.30
C ALA A 213 -3.26 10.67 15.72
N GLY A 214 -3.65 9.65 14.96
CA GLY A 214 -4.81 8.80 15.27
C GLY A 214 -4.68 8.03 16.59
N ASN A 215 -3.44 7.82 17.06
CA ASN A 215 -3.12 7.25 18.36
C ASN A 215 -1.93 8.00 18.99
N LEU A 216 -2.22 9.07 19.73
CA LEU A 216 -1.20 9.91 20.37
C LEU A 216 -0.31 9.14 21.35
N LYS A 217 -0.81 8.10 22.01
CA LYS A 217 -0.01 7.27 22.92
C LYS A 217 1.14 6.61 22.16
N ILE A 218 0.83 5.89 21.09
CA ILE A 218 1.84 5.25 20.23
C ILE A 218 2.76 6.30 19.59
N GLY A 219 2.20 7.43 19.14
CA GLY A 219 3.01 8.55 18.65
C GLY A 219 4.05 9.02 19.65
N ARG A 220 3.66 9.21 20.92
CA ARG A 220 4.59 9.61 22.00
C ARG A 220 5.65 8.56 22.32
N GLU A 221 5.35 7.28 22.12
CA GLU A 221 6.32 6.17 22.25
C GLU A 221 7.28 6.13 21.04
N LEU A 222 6.78 6.37 19.82
CA LEU A 222 7.56 6.30 18.58
C LEU A 222 8.53 7.51 18.44
N LEU A 223 8.06 8.73 18.72
CA LEU A 223 8.81 9.95 18.42
C LEU A 223 10.20 10.03 19.08
N PRO A 224 10.40 9.62 20.36
CA PRO A 224 11.73 9.55 20.95
C PRO A 224 12.66 8.55 20.25
N GLU A 225 12.14 7.44 19.75
CA GLU A 225 12.92 6.44 19.02
C GLU A 225 13.33 6.97 17.63
N LEU A 226 12.46 7.73 16.96
CA LEU A 226 12.80 8.44 15.72
C LEU A 226 13.91 9.46 15.93
N ALA A 227 13.88 10.19 17.05
CA ALA A 227 14.94 11.13 17.41
C ALA A 227 16.30 10.44 17.58
N LYS A 228 16.34 9.27 18.24
CA LYS A 228 17.57 8.46 18.38
C LYS A 228 18.06 7.94 17.03
N LEU A 229 17.15 7.61 16.13
CA LEU A 229 17.49 7.10 14.78
C LEU A 229 17.99 8.21 13.85
N GLY A 230 17.64 9.48 14.12
CA GLY A 230 18.09 10.64 13.35
C GLY A 230 17.51 10.72 11.93
N VAL A 231 16.36 10.11 11.67
CA VAL A 231 15.69 10.14 10.37
C VAL A 231 14.90 11.43 10.16
N ARG A 232 14.80 11.87 8.90
CA ARG A 232 13.93 12.98 8.50
C ARG A 232 12.66 12.41 7.90
N TRP A 233 11.51 12.96 8.27
CA TRP A 233 10.23 12.44 7.81
C TRP A 233 9.16 13.52 7.65
N ILE A 234 8.16 13.19 6.87
CA ILE A 234 6.92 13.95 6.68
C ILE A 234 5.74 13.02 6.89
N THR A 235 4.58 13.57 7.19
CA THR A 235 3.34 12.80 7.38
C THR A 235 2.10 13.64 7.08
N GLN A 236 0.93 13.04 7.28
CA GLN A 236 -0.36 13.74 7.32
C GLN A 236 -1.07 13.48 8.65
N MET A 237 -1.77 14.48 9.15
CA MET A 237 -2.56 14.34 10.38
C MET A 237 -3.73 15.33 10.41
N SER A 238 -4.68 15.08 11.31
CA SER A 238 -5.77 16.03 11.58
C SER A 238 -5.27 17.26 12.32
N ILE A 239 -5.90 18.42 12.06
CA ILE A 239 -5.57 19.71 12.71
C ILE A 239 -5.66 19.65 14.24
N ASN A 240 -6.51 18.80 14.78
CA ASN A 240 -6.70 18.67 16.23
C ASN A 240 -5.40 18.36 16.98
N ALA A 241 -4.48 17.63 16.37
CA ALA A 241 -3.20 17.32 16.98
C ALA A 241 -2.27 18.55 17.12
N ALA A 242 -2.50 19.61 16.35
CA ALA A 242 -1.74 20.85 16.44
C ALA A 242 -1.99 21.63 17.76
N HIS A 243 -3.09 21.34 18.47
CA HIS A 243 -3.38 21.90 19.79
C HIS A 243 -2.54 21.26 20.93
N ASP A 244 -1.90 20.14 20.66
CA ASP A 244 -1.00 19.46 21.60
C ASP A 244 0.45 19.94 21.34
N GLU A 245 0.81 21.06 21.98
CA GLU A 245 2.12 21.69 21.78
C GLU A 245 3.28 20.76 22.14
N GLU A 246 3.11 19.92 23.17
CA GLU A 246 4.13 18.94 23.55
C GLU A 246 4.32 17.88 22.48
N PHE A 247 3.22 17.38 21.88
CA PHE A 247 3.29 16.42 20.78
C PHE A 247 3.96 17.02 19.54
N VAL A 248 3.61 18.25 19.19
CA VAL A 248 4.26 18.98 18.08
C VAL A 248 5.76 19.17 18.34
N ALA A 249 6.13 19.53 19.57
CA ALA A 249 7.54 19.66 19.94
C ALA A 249 8.29 18.31 19.90
N LEU A 250 7.62 17.19 20.27
CA LEU A 250 8.18 15.85 20.12
C LEU A 250 8.36 15.48 18.64
N MET A 251 7.39 15.80 17.76
CA MET A 251 7.52 15.59 16.32
C MET A 251 8.74 16.31 15.74
N ALA A 252 8.90 17.59 16.09
CA ALA A 252 10.05 18.39 15.64
C ALA A 252 11.38 17.77 16.09
N ARG A 253 11.51 17.40 17.37
CA ARG A 253 12.69 16.71 17.90
C ARG A 253 12.90 15.33 17.26
N GLY A 254 11.82 14.64 16.90
CA GLY A 254 11.84 13.35 16.22
C GLY A 254 12.22 13.43 14.73
N GLY A 255 12.54 14.62 14.18
CA GLY A 255 12.97 14.81 12.81
C GLY A 255 11.85 15.05 11.80
N CYS A 256 10.64 15.41 12.25
CA CYS A 256 9.55 15.82 11.37
C CYS A 256 9.91 17.11 10.63
N CYS A 257 9.85 17.07 9.30
CA CYS A 257 10.17 18.21 8.44
C CYS A 257 8.92 18.86 7.84
N GLY A 258 7.77 18.23 7.93
CA GLY A 258 6.52 18.75 7.39
C GLY A 258 5.33 17.85 7.68
N VAL A 259 4.16 18.49 7.70
CA VAL A 259 2.87 17.83 7.94
C VAL A 259 1.86 18.34 6.92
N LEU A 260 1.13 17.41 6.30
CA LEU A 260 -0.02 17.73 5.47
C LEU A 260 -1.27 17.73 6.37
N ILE A 261 -2.03 18.82 6.33
CA ILE A 261 -3.27 18.99 7.07
C ILE A 261 -4.35 19.43 6.07
N GLY A 262 -5.47 18.67 6.02
CA GLY A 262 -6.67 19.07 5.29
C GLY A 262 -7.54 20.01 6.15
N PHE A 263 -8.11 21.03 5.53
CA PHE A 263 -9.02 21.99 6.16
C PHE A 263 -10.43 21.83 5.59
#